data_e8cc6e69d23f7de53d957c2f6c6923b0
#
_entry.id   e8cc6e69d23f7de53d957c2f6c6923b0
#
_cell.length_a   1.000
_cell.length_b   1.000
_cell.length_c   1.000
_cell.angle_alpha   90.00
_cell.angle_beta   90.00
_cell.angle_gamma   90.00
#
_symmetry.space_group_name_H-M   'P 1'
#
loop_
_entity.id
_entity.type
_entity.pdbx_description
1 polymer ?
#
loop_
_entity_poly.entity_id
_entity_poly.type
_entity_poly.pdbx_seq_one_letter_code
_entity_poly.pdbx_strand_id
1 'polypeptide(L)'
;DGIYYDNNSPEALDEIFFNNNVEFVSHEIVNYIQLVLLSNNKSKYLSKNNLNYKRIDLIQSILPNSIFLIPIREPLHHANSLLNQHLHFSHLHKEDNFIRRYMNYLRHNEFGLNHKPWNNPIHYNDLNNINYWLEQWNLFYEFINIKFKPYKNCYPVIYEKLNDVSYV
;
A
#
# COMPACT_ATOMS: atom_id res chain seq x y z
N ASP A 1 -5.53 9.62 -9.82
CA ASP A 1 -5.09 8.25 -10.13
C ASP A 1 -5.92 7.55 -11.22
N GLY A 2 -7.03 8.12 -11.68
CA GLY A 2 -7.88 7.51 -12.70
C GLY A 2 -8.59 6.21 -12.25
N ILE A 3 -8.52 5.87 -10.96
CA ILE A 3 -9.28 4.75 -10.40
C ILE A 3 -10.68 5.25 -10.07
N TYR A 4 -11.65 4.65 -10.74
CA TYR A 4 -13.07 4.93 -10.49
C TYR A 4 -13.54 3.99 -9.38
N TYR A 5 -14.08 4.53 -8.30
CA TYR A 5 -14.75 3.74 -7.27
C TYR A 5 -16.26 3.91 -7.45
N ASP A 6 -16.96 2.79 -7.56
CA ASP A 6 -18.42 2.72 -7.60
C ASP A 6 -18.92 1.64 -6.64
N ASN A 7 -20.24 1.39 -6.65
CA ASN A 7 -20.87 0.38 -5.81
C ASN A 7 -20.40 -1.07 -6.11
N ASN A 8 -19.69 -1.29 -7.22
CA ASN A 8 -19.15 -2.59 -7.60
C ASN A 8 -17.65 -2.71 -7.27
N SER A 9 -17.03 -1.64 -6.76
CA SER A 9 -15.62 -1.65 -6.39
C SER A 9 -15.43 -2.45 -5.10
N PRO A 10 -14.67 -3.57 -5.11
CA PRO A 10 -14.64 -4.51 -3.99
C PRO A 10 -13.85 -4.04 -2.78
N GLU A 11 -13.03 -3.01 -2.90
CA GLU A 11 -12.11 -2.56 -1.84
C GLU A 11 -12.05 -1.03 -1.74
N ALA A 12 -13.18 -0.41 -1.42
CA ALA A 12 -13.19 0.99 -1.03
C ALA A 12 -13.08 1.13 0.49
N LEU A 13 -12.26 2.09 0.98
CA LEU A 13 -12.20 2.51 2.39
C LEU A 13 -11.67 1.46 3.38
N ASP A 14 -10.87 0.51 2.95
CA ASP A 14 -10.30 -0.54 3.81
C ASP A 14 -9.45 0.02 4.98
N GLU A 15 -8.82 1.19 4.83
CA GLU A 15 -8.13 1.89 5.92
C GLU A 15 -9.05 2.22 7.10
N ILE A 16 -10.28 2.63 6.82
CA ILE A 16 -11.28 2.91 7.86
C ILE A 16 -11.69 1.62 8.55
N PHE A 17 -11.83 0.55 7.79
CA PHE A 17 -12.20 -0.77 8.26
C PHE A 17 -11.14 -1.37 9.20
N PHE A 18 -9.87 -1.27 8.84
CA PHE A 18 -8.75 -1.86 9.59
C PHE A 18 -8.29 -1.08 10.83
N ASN A 19 -8.78 0.13 11.05
CA ASN A 19 -8.37 0.95 12.19
C ASN A 19 -9.13 0.67 13.50
N ASN A 20 -10.06 -0.28 13.50
CA ASN A 20 -10.84 -0.66 14.67
C ASN A 20 -10.14 -1.79 15.46
N ASN A 21 -10.65 -2.08 16.66
CA ASN A 21 -10.06 -3.01 17.63
C ASN A 21 -9.78 -4.40 17.02
N VAL A 22 -8.57 -4.94 17.21
CA VAL A 22 -8.00 -6.12 16.51
C VAL A 22 -8.90 -7.37 16.59
N GLU A 23 -9.58 -7.60 17.67
CA GLU A 23 -10.38 -8.81 17.89
C GLU A 23 -11.71 -8.78 17.10
N PHE A 24 -12.33 -7.63 17.00
CA PHE A 24 -13.52 -7.38 16.18
C PHE A 24 -13.16 -7.44 14.67
N VAL A 25 -12.03 -6.84 14.31
CA VAL A 25 -11.53 -6.73 12.94
C VAL A 25 -11.25 -8.09 12.30
N SER A 26 -10.77 -9.08 13.07
CA SER A 26 -10.39 -10.40 12.51
C SER A 26 -11.59 -11.14 11.91
N HIS A 27 -12.72 -11.15 12.60
CA HIS A 27 -13.93 -11.83 12.13
C HIS A 27 -14.56 -11.10 10.93
N GLU A 28 -14.57 -9.79 10.98
CA GLU A 28 -15.11 -8.94 9.92
C GLU A 28 -14.30 -9.05 8.62
N ILE A 29 -12.96 -9.15 8.70
CA ILE A 29 -12.12 -9.37 7.52
C ILE A 29 -12.46 -10.69 6.83
N VAL A 30 -12.59 -11.77 7.59
CA VAL A 30 -12.93 -13.09 7.02
C VAL A 30 -14.31 -13.04 6.37
N ASN A 31 -15.31 -12.46 7.04
CA ASN A 31 -16.66 -12.31 6.51
C ASN A 31 -16.68 -11.45 5.24
N TYR A 32 -15.95 -10.33 5.24
CA TYR A 32 -15.82 -9.47 4.06
C TYR A 32 -15.22 -10.23 2.87
N ILE A 33 -14.09 -10.94 3.07
CA ILE A 33 -13.47 -11.75 2.01
C ILE A 33 -14.45 -12.79 1.48
N GLN A 34 -15.16 -13.49 2.35
CA GLN A 34 -16.17 -14.47 1.95
C GLN A 34 -17.29 -13.84 1.13
N LEU A 35 -17.79 -12.68 1.52
CA LEU A 35 -18.83 -11.97 0.77
C LEU A 35 -18.34 -11.55 -0.62
N VAL A 36 -17.11 -11.04 -0.73
CA VAL A 36 -16.50 -10.67 -2.01
C VAL A 36 -16.35 -11.91 -2.91
N LEU A 37 -15.89 -13.03 -2.37
CA LEU A 37 -15.75 -14.28 -3.11
C LEU A 37 -17.11 -14.80 -3.60
N LEU A 38 -18.12 -14.81 -2.74
CA LEU A 38 -19.47 -15.26 -3.08
C LEU A 38 -20.12 -14.35 -4.13
N SER A 39 -20.06 -13.03 -3.97
CA SER A 39 -20.67 -12.07 -4.89
C SER A 39 -20.06 -12.13 -6.30
N ASN A 40 -18.78 -12.50 -6.40
CA ASN A 40 -18.07 -12.62 -7.67
C ASN A 40 -17.95 -14.06 -8.19
N ASN A 41 -18.50 -15.04 -7.48
CA ASN A 41 -18.38 -16.48 -7.80
C ASN A 41 -16.92 -16.91 -8.01
N LYS A 42 -16.04 -16.55 -7.06
CA LYS A 42 -14.61 -16.83 -7.09
C LYS A 42 -14.19 -17.66 -5.87
N SER A 43 -13.09 -18.40 -6.03
CA SER A 43 -12.50 -19.24 -4.99
C SER A 43 -11.19 -18.68 -4.42
N LYS A 44 -10.63 -17.64 -5.04
CA LYS A 44 -9.39 -17.00 -4.61
C LYS A 44 -9.59 -15.50 -4.49
N TYR A 45 -9.13 -14.95 -3.38
CA TYR A 45 -9.14 -13.52 -3.10
C TYR A 45 -7.75 -12.94 -3.36
N LEU A 46 -7.69 -11.83 -4.08
CA LEU A 46 -6.47 -11.07 -4.31
C LEU A 46 -6.70 -9.64 -3.81
N SER A 47 -5.88 -9.20 -2.89
CA SER A 47 -5.87 -7.83 -2.40
C SER A 47 -4.60 -7.11 -2.80
N LYS A 48 -4.73 -5.89 -3.29
CA LYS A 48 -3.63 -4.95 -3.46
C LYS A 48 -3.91 -3.72 -2.60
N ASN A 49 -3.18 -3.58 -1.50
CA ASN A 49 -3.21 -2.37 -0.70
C ASN A 49 -1.79 -2.00 -0.24
N ASN A 50 -1.44 -0.73 -0.39
CA ASN A 50 -0.11 -0.24 -0.03
C ASN A 50 0.19 -0.33 1.47
N LEU A 51 -0.83 -0.47 2.32
CA LEU A 51 -0.69 -0.54 3.77
C LEU A 51 -0.72 -1.97 4.34
N ASN A 52 -0.89 -2.98 3.48
CA ASN A 52 -0.90 -4.38 3.91
C ASN A 52 0.40 -4.79 4.63
N TYR A 53 1.52 -4.13 4.35
CA TYR A 53 2.77 -4.37 5.07
C TYR A 53 2.68 -4.14 6.58
N LYS A 54 1.79 -3.25 7.03
CA LYS A 54 1.53 -3.01 8.46
C LYS A 54 0.69 -4.11 9.11
N ARG A 55 -0.04 -4.89 8.31
CA ARG A 55 -1.07 -5.84 8.75
C ARG A 55 -0.67 -7.30 8.59
N ILE A 56 0.55 -7.57 8.18
CA ILE A 56 0.99 -8.94 7.84
C ILE A 56 0.81 -9.89 9.01
N ASP A 57 1.18 -9.51 10.22
CA ASP A 57 1.02 -10.37 11.39
C ASP A 57 -0.45 -10.72 11.61
N LEU A 58 -1.35 -9.74 11.49
CA LEU A 58 -2.78 -9.95 11.58
C LEU A 58 -3.29 -10.85 10.46
N ILE A 59 -2.95 -10.52 9.21
CA ILE A 59 -3.39 -11.32 8.05
C ILE A 59 -2.88 -12.76 8.17
N GLN A 60 -1.63 -12.95 8.56
CA GLN A 60 -1.05 -14.28 8.76
C GLN A 60 -1.76 -15.05 9.88
N SER A 61 -2.19 -14.38 10.95
CA SER A 61 -2.88 -15.04 12.07
C SER A 61 -4.29 -15.51 11.70
N ILE A 62 -5.02 -14.74 10.89
CA ILE A 62 -6.40 -15.04 10.50
C ILE A 62 -6.50 -15.83 9.18
N LEU A 63 -5.51 -15.71 8.31
CA LEU A 63 -5.42 -16.37 7.00
C LEU A 63 -4.04 -17.02 6.81
N PRO A 64 -3.74 -18.11 7.51
CA PRO A 64 -2.38 -18.69 7.57
C PRO A 64 -1.87 -19.20 6.21
N ASN A 65 -2.77 -19.45 5.26
CA ASN A 65 -2.44 -19.90 3.90
C ASN A 65 -2.28 -18.73 2.90
N SER A 66 -2.29 -17.48 3.37
CA SER A 66 -2.07 -16.33 2.51
C SER A 66 -0.67 -16.34 1.91
N ILE A 67 -0.56 -15.88 0.66
CA ILE A 67 0.72 -15.64 -0.02
C ILE A 67 0.90 -14.13 -0.13
N PHE A 68 2.08 -13.64 0.27
CA PHE A 68 2.44 -12.23 0.17
C PHE A 68 3.45 -12.04 -0.95
N LEU A 69 3.05 -11.27 -1.96
CA LEU A 69 3.93 -10.84 -3.03
C LEU A 69 4.42 -9.42 -2.72
N ILE A 70 5.72 -9.23 -2.70
CA ILE A 70 6.36 -7.96 -2.35
C ILE A 70 7.05 -7.41 -3.60
N PRO A 71 6.40 -6.50 -4.34
CA PRO A 71 7.00 -5.90 -5.51
C PRO A 71 8.22 -5.06 -5.11
N ILE A 72 9.36 -5.33 -5.71
CA ILE A 72 10.59 -4.55 -5.56
C ILE A 72 10.88 -3.91 -6.91
N ARG A 73 10.99 -2.59 -6.93
CA ARG A 73 11.33 -1.80 -8.10
C ARG A 73 12.71 -1.19 -7.93
N GLU A 74 13.39 -0.95 -9.03
CA GLU A 74 14.68 -0.27 -9.03
C GLU A 74 14.60 1.04 -8.22
N PRO A 75 15.53 1.27 -7.27
CA PRO A 75 15.41 2.35 -6.28
C PRO A 75 15.23 3.74 -6.88
N LEU A 76 16.08 4.11 -7.84
CA LEU A 76 16.07 5.46 -8.40
C LEU A 76 14.80 5.71 -9.22
N HIS A 77 14.38 4.74 -10.03
CA HIS A 77 13.14 4.84 -10.80
C HIS A 77 11.91 4.89 -9.90
N HIS A 78 11.91 4.13 -8.79
CA HIS A 78 10.82 4.17 -7.84
C HIS A 78 10.76 5.51 -7.10
N ALA A 79 11.90 5.97 -6.56
CA ALA A 79 12.00 7.25 -5.86
C ALA A 79 11.60 8.44 -6.76
N ASN A 80 12.02 8.43 -8.02
CA ASN A 80 11.61 9.46 -8.97
C ASN A 80 10.10 9.43 -9.26
N SER A 81 9.51 8.24 -9.35
CA SER A 81 8.05 8.10 -9.51
C SER A 81 7.28 8.63 -8.30
N LEU A 82 7.77 8.37 -7.08
CA LEU A 82 7.17 8.86 -5.83
C LEU A 82 7.29 10.39 -5.72
N LEU A 83 8.45 10.95 -6.05
CA LEU A 83 8.66 12.40 -6.10
C LEU A 83 7.69 13.08 -7.07
N ASN A 84 7.61 12.57 -8.30
CA ASN A 84 6.72 13.13 -9.32
C ASN A 84 5.24 13.07 -8.86
N GLN A 85 4.84 11.98 -8.21
CA GLN A 85 3.50 11.85 -7.66
C GLN A 85 3.26 12.85 -6.52
N HIS A 86 4.25 13.04 -5.64
CA HIS A 86 4.18 14.04 -4.57
C HIS A 86 4.03 15.47 -5.12
N LEU A 87 4.83 15.84 -6.11
CA LEU A 87 4.75 17.15 -6.75
C LEU A 87 3.39 17.37 -7.41
N HIS A 88 2.89 16.37 -8.14
CA HIS A 88 1.57 16.42 -8.78
C HIS A 88 0.45 16.63 -7.76
N PHE A 89 0.37 15.82 -6.69
CA PHE A 89 -0.64 16.00 -5.67
C PHE A 89 -0.46 17.29 -4.85
N SER A 90 0.77 17.77 -4.68
CA SER A 90 1.03 19.06 -4.04
C SER A 90 0.46 20.23 -4.86
N HIS A 91 0.54 20.14 -6.18
CA HIS A 91 -0.07 21.10 -7.09
C HIS A 91 -1.61 21.01 -7.02
N LEU A 92 -2.19 19.84 -7.20
CA LEU A 92 -3.63 19.63 -7.10
C LEU A 92 -4.22 20.12 -5.76
N HIS A 93 -3.54 19.86 -4.66
CA HIS A 93 -3.98 20.29 -3.33
C HIS A 93 -3.96 21.81 -3.14
N LYS A 94 -3.15 22.54 -3.92
CA LYS A 94 -3.15 24.02 -3.94
C LYS A 94 -4.30 24.56 -4.77
N GLU A 95 -4.62 23.91 -5.87
CA GLU A 95 -5.66 24.35 -6.80
C GLU A 95 -7.06 23.98 -6.33
N ASP A 96 -7.23 22.78 -5.74
CA ASP A 96 -8.54 22.29 -5.30
C ASP A 96 -8.51 21.77 -3.87
N ASN A 97 -9.09 22.54 -2.96
CA ASN A 97 -9.20 22.16 -1.55
C ASN A 97 -10.11 20.94 -1.33
N PHE A 98 -11.05 20.64 -2.25
CA PHE A 98 -11.88 19.45 -2.14
C PHE A 98 -11.00 18.19 -2.30
N ILE A 99 -10.13 18.13 -3.29
CA ILE A 99 -9.20 17.00 -3.50
C ILE A 99 -8.37 16.76 -2.25
N ARG A 100 -7.80 17.83 -1.70
CA ARG A 100 -6.99 17.75 -0.46
C ARG A 100 -7.78 17.19 0.72
N ARG A 101 -9.00 17.69 0.93
CA ARG A 101 -9.87 17.24 2.03
C ARG A 101 -10.34 15.81 1.83
N TYR A 102 -10.68 15.44 0.61
CA TYR A 102 -11.14 14.10 0.26
C TYR A 102 -10.04 13.07 0.44
N MET A 103 -8.83 13.32 -0.04
CA MET A 103 -7.68 12.45 0.21
C MET A 103 -7.39 12.29 1.70
N ASN A 104 -7.44 13.38 2.46
CA ASN A 104 -7.25 13.30 3.91
C ASN A 104 -8.36 12.50 4.61
N TYR A 105 -9.61 12.62 4.16
CA TYR A 105 -10.73 11.81 4.65
C TYR A 105 -10.51 10.31 4.39
N LEU A 106 -10.01 9.96 3.20
CA LEU A 106 -9.65 8.59 2.84
C LEU A 106 -8.34 8.12 3.48
N ARG A 107 -7.67 8.97 4.26
CA ARG A 107 -6.34 8.74 4.85
C ARG A 107 -5.22 8.51 3.83
N HIS A 108 -5.39 8.95 2.61
CA HIS A 108 -4.37 8.99 1.58
C HIS A 108 -3.41 10.17 1.81
N ASN A 109 -2.51 10.00 2.75
CA ASN A 109 -1.52 11.01 3.13
C ASN A 109 -0.10 10.67 2.64
N GLU A 110 0.01 9.77 1.68
CA GLU A 110 1.30 9.35 1.13
C GLU A 110 1.96 10.46 0.29
N PHE A 111 1.17 11.39 -0.25
CA PHE A 111 1.63 12.46 -1.13
C PHE A 111 0.90 13.78 -0.88
N GLY A 112 1.43 14.86 -1.49
CA GLY A 112 0.80 16.17 -1.47
C GLY A 112 1.04 16.94 -0.16
N LEU A 113 0.25 18.00 0.06
CA LEU A 113 0.45 18.95 1.17
C LEU A 113 0.22 18.35 2.56
N ASN A 114 -0.46 17.22 2.65
CA ASN A 114 -0.70 16.51 3.90
C ASN A 114 0.18 15.27 4.04
N HIS A 115 1.29 15.23 3.29
CA HIS A 115 2.20 14.08 3.27
C HIS A 115 2.62 13.65 4.68
N LYS A 116 2.61 12.34 4.88
CA LYS A 116 3.15 11.67 6.06
C LYS A 116 4.12 10.60 5.60
N PRO A 117 5.34 10.57 6.12
CA PRO A 117 6.33 9.57 5.76
C PRO A 117 5.86 8.16 6.17
N TRP A 118 6.26 7.15 5.43
CA TRP A 118 6.07 5.75 5.82
C TRP A 118 6.94 5.38 7.02
N ASN A 119 8.16 5.91 7.03
CA ASN A 119 9.09 5.86 8.16
C ASN A 119 9.66 7.27 8.39
N ASN A 120 10.01 7.58 9.64
CA ASN A 120 10.62 8.87 9.95
C ASN A 120 11.96 9.02 9.21
N PRO A 121 12.13 10.07 8.41
CA PRO A 121 13.38 10.31 7.71
C PRO A 121 14.51 10.60 8.70
N ILE A 122 15.73 10.15 8.37
CA ILE A 122 16.91 10.29 9.23
C ILE A 122 17.80 11.44 8.75
N HIS A 123 17.97 11.56 7.42
CA HIS A 123 18.93 12.48 6.83
C HIS A 123 18.30 13.55 5.94
N TYR A 124 17.18 13.26 5.30
CA TYR A 124 16.57 14.11 4.27
C TYR A 124 15.14 14.47 4.64
N ASN A 125 14.87 15.77 4.77
CA ASN A 125 13.54 16.30 5.13
C ASN A 125 12.88 17.12 4.02
N ASP A 126 13.59 17.38 2.91
CA ASP A 126 13.05 18.12 1.78
C ASP A 126 12.28 17.19 0.85
N LEU A 127 10.97 17.29 0.85
CA LEU A 127 10.04 16.48 0.06
C LEU A 127 10.17 16.72 -1.46
N ASN A 128 10.80 17.81 -1.87
CA ASN A 128 11.08 18.11 -3.28
C ASN A 128 12.41 17.53 -3.75
N ASN A 129 13.15 16.90 -2.86
CA ASN A 129 14.44 16.30 -3.17
C ASN A 129 14.30 14.78 -3.33
N ILE A 130 14.86 14.23 -4.41
CA ILE A 130 14.83 12.79 -4.69
C ILE A 130 15.47 11.95 -3.56
N ASN A 131 16.48 12.52 -2.85
CA ASN A 131 17.15 11.80 -1.76
C ASN A 131 16.21 11.49 -0.59
N TYR A 132 15.20 12.33 -0.33
CA TYR A 132 14.15 12.00 0.63
C TYR A 132 13.41 10.72 0.23
N TRP A 133 13.03 10.57 -1.04
CA TRP A 133 12.27 9.42 -1.54
C TRP A 133 13.14 8.16 -1.66
N LEU A 134 14.43 8.31 -1.94
CA LEU A 134 15.39 7.21 -1.86
C LEU A 134 15.58 6.73 -0.42
N GLU A 135 15.65 7.64 0.55
CA GLU A 135 15.71 7.26 1.97
C GLU A 135 14.42 6.55 2.40
N GLN A 136 13.24 7.06 2.01
CA GLN A 136 11.96 6.39 2.28
C GLN A 136 11.92 4.99 1.65
N TRP A 137 12.43 4.84 0.44
CA TRP A 137 12.55 3.54 -0.23
C TRP A 137 13.44 2.58 0.57
N ASN A 138 14.61 3.02 0.98
CA ASN A 138 15.57 2.22 1.74
C ASN A 138 15.00 1.78 3.09
N LEU A 139 14.48 2.73 3.88
CA LEU A 139 13.88 2.47 5.19
C LEU A 139 12.69 1.51 5.09
N PHE A 140 11.88 1.62 4.03
CA PHE A 140 10.77 0.72 3.80
C PHE A 140 11.24 -0.70 3.52
N TYR A 141 12.19 -0.91 2.60
CA TYR A 141 12.66 -2.25 2.28
C TYR A 141 13.54 -2.88 3.36
N GLU A 142 14.26 -2.09 4.15
CA GLU A 142 14.89 -2.56 5.39
C GLU A 142 13.85 -3.10 6.38
N PHE A 143 12.80 -2.32 6.63
CA PHE A 143 11.69 -2.75 7.47
C PHE A 143 11.05 -4.05 6.93
N ILE A 144 10.74 -4.11 5.64
CA ILE A 144 10.18 -5.29 4.99
C ILE A 144 11.09 -6.50 5.17
N ASN A 145 12.37 -6.36 4.92
CA ASN A 145 13.34 -7.46 5.05
C ASN A 145 13.38 -8.04 6.46
N ILE A 146 13.36 -7.17 7.48
CA ILE A 146 13.35 -7.60 8.88
C ILE A 146 12.01 -8.26 9.23
N LYS A 147 10.90 -7.60 8.88
CA LYS A 147 9.54 -8.01 9.25
C LYS A 147 9.13 -9.33 8.61
N PHE A 148 9.52 -9.55 7.37
CA PHE A 148 9.08 -10.71 6.59
C PHE A 148 10.01 -11.92 6.68
N LYS A 149 11.22 -11.73 7.18
CA LYS A 149 12.19 -12.83 7.34
C LYS A 149 11.65 -14.08 8.03
N PRO A 150 10.76 -13.97 9.04
CA PRO A 150 10.18 -15.15 9.68
C PRO A 150 9.15 -15.91 8.82
N TYR A 151 8.60 -15.30 7.79
CA TYR A 151 7.47 -15.83 7.02
C TYR A 151 7.93 -16.53 5.75
N LYS A 152 7.59 -17.83 5.62
CA LYS A 152 7.96 -18.65 4.45
C LYS A 152 7.09 -18.39 3.20
N ASN A 153 5.98 -17.69 3.36
CA ASN A 153 4.98 -17.41 2.33
C ASN A 153 5.07 -15.97 1.79
N CYS A 154 6.19 -15.30 2.04
CA CYS A 154 6.51 -13.97 1.51
C CYS A 154 7.53 -14.08 0.38
N TYR A 155 7.17 -13.58 -0.80
CA TYR A 155 7.97 -13.69 -2.00
C TYR A 155 8.30 -12.32 -2.57
N PRO A 156 9.58 -11.95 -2.69
CA PRO A 156 9.98 -10.76 -3.42
C PRO A 156 9.73 -10.95 -4.92
N VAL A 157 9.17 -9.93 -5.57
CA VAL A 157 8.89 -9.92 -7.00
C VAL A 157 9.58 -8.72 -7.63
N ILE A 158 10.51 -8.96 -8.54
CA ILE A 158 11.23 -7.89 -9.25
C ILE A 158 10.31 -7.31 -10.31
N TYR A 159 9.90 -6.05 -10.12
CA TYR A 159 8.94 -5.36 -10.97
C TYR A 159 9.39 -5.32 -12.45
N GLU A 160 10.65 -5.07 -12.69
CA GLU A 160 11.23 -4.98 -14.04
C GLU A 160 11.21 -6.32 -14.79
N LYS A 161 11.05 -7.44 -14.07
CA LYS A 161 10.98 -8.80 -14.65
C LYS A 161 9.56 -9.31 -14.87
N LEU A 162 8.54 -8.57 -14.49
CA LEU A 162 7.14 -9.03 -14.62
C LEU A 162 6.69 -9.25 -16.07
N ASN A 163 7.37 -8.65 -17.04
CA ASN A 163 7.09 -8.86 -18.47
C ASN A 163 7.86 -10.08 -19.06
N ASP A 164 8.71 -10.71 -18.27
CA ASP A 164 9.44 -11.90 -18.69
C ASP A 164 8.61 -13.15 -18.32
N VAL A 165 8.06 -13.81 -19.34
CA VAL A 165 7.22 -15.01 -19.17
C VAL A 165 7.96 -16.15 -18.45
N SER A 166 9.29 -16.19 -18.53
CA SER A 166 10.11 -17.20 -17.84
C SER A 166 10.30 -16.93 -16.34
N TYR A 167 9.95 -15.72 -15.89
CA TYR A 167 10.08 -15.30 -14.49
C TYR A 167 8.85 -15.60 -13.65
N VAL A 168 7.67 -15.78 -14.28
CA VAL A 168 6.39 -16.04 -13.64
C VAL A 168 6.10 -17.54 -13.65
#